data_2aa36652c982c421e2dfcbaffb515612
#
_entry.id   2aa36652c982c421e2dfcbaffb515612
#
_cell.length_a   1.000
_cell.length_b   1.000
_cell.length_c   1.000
_cell.angle_alpha   90.00
_cell.angle_beta   90.00
_cell.angle_gamma   90.00
#
_symmetry.space_group_name_H-M   'P 1'
#
loop_
_entity.id
_entity.type
_entity.pdbx_description
1 polymer ?
#
loop_
_entity_poly.entity_id
_entity_poly.type
_entity_poly.pdbx_seq_one_letter_code
_entity_poly.pdbx_strand_id
1 'polypeptide(L)'
;MGYQNVSFPENSKFLVTGGAGFIGSNLCEAILKLGYKVRCLDDLSTGKQANVDMLIDNPNYEFIKGDIKDLDTCMKACDGVDYVLNQAAWGSVPRSIEMPLFYCANNIMGTLNMMEAARQSGVKKFVY
;
A
#
# COMPACT_ATOMS: atom_id res chain seq x y z
N MET A 1 -14.64 -15.61 -13.77
CA MET A 1 -15.10 -14.86 -12.60
C MET A 1 -13.92 -14.34 -11.83
N GLY A 2 -14.07 -13.30 -11.10
CA GLY A 2 -13.01 -12.71 -10.33
C GLY A 2 -13.03 -11.20 -10.47
N TYR A 3 -11.88 -10.58 -10.25
CA TYR A 3 -11.78 -9.13 -10.18
C TYR A 3 -12.07 -8.42 -11.52
N GLN A 4 -12.05 -9.12 -12.64
CA GLN A 4 -12.32 -8.51 -13.94
C GLN A 4 -13.74 -7.92 -14.06
N ASN A 5 -14.66 -8.37 -13.22
CA ASN A 5 -16.03 -7.89 -13.21
C ASN A 5 -16.27 -6.75 -12.22
N VAL A 6 -15.22 -6.32 -11.51
CA VAL A 6 -15.30 -5.22 -10.56
C VAL A 6 -15.04 -3.91 -11.29
N SER A 7 -15.87 -2.90 -11.02
CA SER A 7 -15.69 -1.57 -11.61
C SER A 7 -15.73 -0.48 -10.55
N PHE A 8 -14.95 0.57 -10.79
CA PHE A 8 -14.87 1.77 -9.97
C PHE A 8 -15.04 2.99 -10.87
N PRO A 9 -15.30 4.18 -10.31
CA PRO A 9 -15.34 5.40 -11.11
C PRO A 9 -14.04 5.59 -11.91
N GLU A 10 -14.16 6.17 -13.10
CA GLU A 10 -13.00 6.48 -13.93
C GLU A 10 -11.97 7.30 -13.16
N ASN A 11 -10.70 7.06 -13.46
CA ASN A 11 -9.56 7.72 -12.81
C ASN A 11 -9.43 7.47 -11.31
N SER A 12 -10.10 6.44 -10.79
CA SER A 12 -9.90 6.04 -9.39
C SER A 12 -8.44 5.74 -9.11
N LYS A 13 -7.94 6.27 -8.00
CA LYS A 13 -6.57 6.06 -7.56
C LYS A 13 -6.54 5.19 -6.32
N PHE A 14 -5.76 4.12 -6.40
CA PHE A 14 -5.55 3.18 -5.31
C PHE A 14 -4.16 3.36 -4.72
N LEU A 15 -4.08 3.46 -3.40
CA LEU A 15 -2.82 3.35 -2.68
C LEU A 15 -2.67 1.93 -2.17
N VAL A 16 -1.60 1.27 -2.55
CA VAL A 16 -1.25 -0.06 -2.03
C VAL A 16 0.01 0.10 -1.18
N THR A 17 -0.13 -0.04 0.13
CA THR A 17 1.03 -0.09 1.01
C THR A 17 1.58 -1.52 1.02
N GLY A 18 2.90 -1.66 1.13
CA GLY A 18 3.52 -2.96 0.95
C GLY A 18 3.43 -3.47 -0.49
N GLY A 19 3.29 -2.57 -1.45
CA GLY A 19 3.08 -2.90 -2.85
C GLY A 19 4.30 -3.51 -3.56
N ALA A 20 5.45 -3.54 -2.94
CA ALA A 20 6.63 -4.25 -3.44
C ALA A 20 6.74 -5.69 -2.92
N GLY A 21 5.85 -6.10 -2.01
CA GLY A 21 5.74 -7.48 -1.53
C GLY A 21 4.99 -8.37 -2.51
N PHE A 22 4.87 -9.65 -2.17
CA PHE A 22 4.20 -10.63 -3.03
C PHE A 22 2.72 -10.29 -3.27
N ILE A 23 1.95 -10.13 -2.20
CA ILE A 23 0.52 -9.82 -2.31
C ILE A 23 0.33 -8.44 -2.91
N GLY A 24 1.03 -7.44 -2.38
CA GLY A 24 0.87 -6.05 -2.80
C GLY A 24 1.22 -5.82 -4.26
N SER A 25 2.28 -6.43 -4.77
CA SER A 25 2.67 -6.28 -6.19
C SER A 25 1.64 -6.91 -7.13
N ASN A 26 1.06 -8.05 -6.75
CA ASN A 26 -0.01 -8.66 -7.52
C ASN A 26 -1.27 -7.80 -7.54
N LEU A 27 -1.60 -7.15 -6.42
CA LEU A 27 -2.71 -6.19 -6.37
C LEU A 27 -2.45 -4.99 -7.28
N CYS A 28 -1.26 -4.42 -7.24
CA CYS A 28 -0.88 -3.30 -8.12
C CYS A 28 -1.06 -3.68 -9.59
N GLU A 29 -0.55 -4.85 -9.98
CA GLU A 29 -0.66 -5.33 -11.35
C GLU A 29 -2.13 -5.50 -11.78
N ALA A 30 -2.94 -6.12 -10.94
CA ALA A 30 -4.35 -6.35 -11.23
C ALA A 30 -5.13 -5.03 -11.39
N ILE A 31 -4.88 -4.05 -10.52
CA ILE A 31 -5.54 -2.75 -10.59
C ILE A 31 -5.15 -2.01 -11.86
N LEU A 32 -3.86 -2.05 -12.23
CA LEU A 32 -3.38 -1.44 -13.47
C LEU A 32 -4.00 -2.09 -14.70
N LYS A 33 -4.16 -3.42 -14.70
CA LYS A 33 -4.83 -4.15 -15.80
C LYS A 33 -6.30 -3.75 -15.97
N LEU A 34 -6.95 -3.33 -14.87
CA LEU A 34 -8.33 -2.81 -14.94
C LEU A 34 -8.39 -1.35 -15.43
N GLY A 35 -7.26 -0.70 -15.66
CA GLY A 35 -7.19 0.66 -16.17
C GLY A 35 -7.22 1.76 -15.13
N TYR A 36 -7.09 1.43 -13.84
CA TYR A 36 -7.05 2.41 -12.76
C TYR A 36 -5.63 2.82 -12.40
N LYS A 37 -5.52 3.85 -11.58
CA LYS A 37 -4.22 4.38 -11.14
C LYS A 37 -3.81 3.73 -9.82
N VAL A 38 -2.51 3.47 -9.68
CA VAL A 38 -1.93 2.87 -8.48
C VAL A 38 -0.77 3.72 -7.98
N ARG A 39 -0.79 3.99 -6.69
CA ARG A 39 0.37 4.49 -5.95
C ARG A 39 0.82 3.39 -5.01
N CYS A 40 2.09 3.02 -5.10
CA CYS A 40 2.71 2.02 -4.23
C CYS A 40 3.52 2.74 -3.16
N LEU A 41 3.31 2.38 -1.90
CA LEU A 41 4.13 2.84 -0.77
C LEU A 41 4.81 1.62 -0.14
N ASP A 42 6.12 1.60 -0.15
CA ASP A 42 6.91 0.50 0.43
C ASP A 42 8.27 1.02 0.87
N ASP A 43 8.78 0.54 2.00
CA ASP A 43 10.11 0.91 2.47
C ASP A 43 11.20 -0.04 1.94
N LEU A 44 10.80 -1.08 1.23
CA LEU A 44 11.66 -2.13 0.66
C LEU A 44 12.43 -2.95 1.72
N SER A 45 11.98 -2.93 2.96
CA SER A 45 12.61 -3.73 4.02
C SER A 45 12.46 -5.23 3.79
N THR A 46 11.30 -5.65 3.26
CA THR A 46 11.04 -7.04 2.86
C THR A 46 10.54 -7.14 1.42
N GLY A 47 9.99 -6.05 0.87
CA GLY A 47 9.59 -5.95 -0.52
C GLY A 47 10.79 -5.94 -1.46
N LYS A 48 10.56 -6.23 -2.72
CA LYS A 48 11.62 -6.35 -3.73
C LYS A 48 11.55 -5.22 -4.75
N GLN A 49 12.67 -4.58 -4.98
CA GLN A 49 12.79 -3.55 -6.03
C GLN A 49 12.35 -4.09 -7.40
N ALA A 50 12.63 -5.36 -7.69
CA ALA A 50 12.21 -5.98 -8.95
C ALA A 50 10.69 -5.91 -9.17
N ASN A 51 9.88 -6.02 -8.12
CA ASN A 51 8.44 -5.91 -8.23
C ASN A 51 7.99 -4.50 -8.60
N VAL A 52 8.73 -3.49 -8.17
CA VAL A 52 8.51 -2.09 -8.57
C VAL A 52 8.93 -1.88 -10.02
N ASP A 53 10.11 -2.39 -10.38
CA ASP A 53 10.70 -2.22 -11.71
C ASP A 53 9.80 -2.79 -12.81
N MET A 54 9.08 -3.85 -12.54
CA MET A 54 8.13 -4.46 -13.47
C MET A 54 6.97 -3.53 -13.85
N LEU A 55 6.62 -2.58 -13.00
CA LEU A 55 5.44 -1.74 -13.15
C LEU A 55 5.77 -0.27 -13.38
N ILE A 56 7.02 0.15 -13.13
CA ILE A 56 7.41 1.56 -13.10
C ILE A 56 7.22 2.29 -14.44
N ASP A 57 7.24 1.56 -15.55
CA ASP A 57 7.04 2.15 -16.88
C ASP A 57 5.56 2.38 -17.22
N ASN A 58 4.64 1.83 -16.43
CA ASN A 58 3.23 2.07 -16.63
C ASN A 58 2.88 3.52 -16.19
N PRO A 59 2.28 4.33 -17.09
CA PRO A 59 1.98 5.73 -16.76
C PRO A 59 0.97 5.91 -15.62
N ASN A 60 0.22 4.86 -15.28
CA ASN A 60 -0.75 4.89 -14.19
C ASN A 60 -0.17 4.39 -12.86
N TYR A 61 1.11 4.04 -12.83
CA TYR A 61 1.79 3.56 -11.63
C TYR A 61 2.79 4.59 -11.13
N GLU A 62 2.77 4.85 -9.83
CA GLU A 62 3.81 5.62 -9.16
C GLU A 62 4.30 4.90 -7.91
N PHE A 63 5.56 5.07 -7.59
CA PHE A 63 6.19 4.46 -6.43
C PHE A 63 6.72 5.53 -5.48
N ILE A 64 6.39 5.37 -4.20
CA ILE A 64 6.93 6.16 -3.11
C ILE A 64 7.68 5.22 -2.18
N LYS A 65 8.97 5.46 -2.00
CA LYS A 65 9.75 4.76 -0.98
C LYS A 65 9.55 5.46 0.36
N GLY A 66 8.95 4.77 1.31
CA GLY A 66 8.68 5.37 2.61
C GLY A 66 8.15 4.34 3.60
N ASP A 67 8.14 4.74 4.87
CA ASP A 67 7.78 3.90 6.00
C ASP A 67 6.45 4.37 6.60
N ILE A 68 5.51 3.44 6.79
CA ILE A 68 4.21 3.75 7.41
C ILE A 68 4.32 4.15 8.89
N LYS A 69 5.48 3.94 9.51
CA LYS A 69 5.73 4.45 10.86
C LYS A 69 5.85 5.99 10.89
N ASP A 70 6.08 6.61 9.76
CA ASP A 70 6.15 8.07 9.62
C ASP A 70 4.81 8.62 9.13
N LEU A 71 4.11 9.34 9.98
CA LEU A 71 2.80 9.89 9.66
C LEU A 71 2.85 10.87 8.47
N ASP A 72 3.89 11.69 8.36
CA ASP A 72 4.02 12.64 7.25
C ASP A 72 4.12 11.91 5.91
N THR A 73 4.84 10.80 5.86
CA THR A 73 4.92 9.93 4.68
C THR A 73 3.54 9.36 4.34
N CYS A 74 2.81 8.89 5.34
CA CYS A 74 1.45 8.37 5.14
C CYS A 74 0.50 9.45 4.61
N MET A 75 0.61 10.68 5.11
CA MET A 75 -0.18 11.82 4.65
C MET A 75 0.10 12.13 3.17
N LYS A 76 1.36 12.15 2.78
CA LYS A 76 1.74 12.37 1.37
C LYS A 76 1.23 11.25 0.48
N ALA A 77 1.34 10.01 0.94
CA ALA A 77 0.90 8.85 0.18
C ALA A 77 -0.62 8.83 -0.03
N CYS A 78 -1.40 9.29 0.94
CA CYS A 78 -2.87 9.32 0.85
C CYS A 78 -3.42 10.52 0.05
N ASP A 79 -2.60 11.50 -0.28
CA ASP A 79 -3.04 12.70 -0.99
C ASP A 79 -3.61 12.35 -2.38
N GLY A 80 -4.87 12.71 -2.61
CA GLY A 80 -5.55 12.45 -3.88
C GLY A 80 -5.95 10.98 -4.11
N VAL A 81 -5.89 10.14 -3.09
CA VAL A 81 -6.21 8.71 -3.18
C VAL A 81 -7.68 8.48 -2.86
N ASP A 82 -8.33 7.60 -3.64
CA ASP A 82 -9.72 7.21 -3.42
C ASP A 82 -9.84 5.98 -2.51
N TYR A 83 -8.97 5.00 -2.68
CA TYR A 83 -9.02 3.73 -1.95
C TYR A 83 -7.64 3.33 -1.45
N VAL A 84 -7.59 2.81 -0.23
CA VAL A 84 -6.34 2.29 0.36
C VAL A 84 -6.46 0.79 0.57
N LEU A 85 -5.46 0.06 0.06
CA LEU A 85 -5.25 -1.36 0.34
C LEU A 85 -3.97 -1.47 1.18
N ASN A 86 -4.16 -1.66 2.49
CA ASN A 86 -3.03 -1.65 3.43
C ASN A 86 -2.48 -3.05 3.61
N GLN A 87 -1.41 -3.37 2.87
CA GLN A 87 -0.73 -4.66 2.90
C GLN A 87 0.63 -4.59 3.62
N ALA A 88 1.09 -3.39 3.98
CA ALA A 88 2.36 -3.23 4.67
C ALA A 88 2.32 -3.83 6.07
N ALA A 89 3.16 -4.81 6.31
CA ALA A 89 3.26 -5.48 7.61
C ALA A 89 4.53 -6.32 7.68
N TRP A 90 4.97 -6.61 8.90
CA TRP A 90 5.98 -7.62 9.16
C TRP A 90 5.31 -8.91 9.63
N GLY A 91 5.63 -10.00 8.98
CA GLY A 91 5.15 -11.34 9.35
C GLY A 91 6.18 -12.08 10.22
N SER A 92 5.84 -13.26 10.66
CA SER A 92 6.62 -14.17 11.50
C SER A 92 6.26 -14.07 12.99
N VAL A 93 5.53 -15.06 13.46
CA VAL A 93 5.17 -15.20 14.88
C VAL A 93 6.40 -15.34 15.77
N PRO A 94 7.40 -16.20 15.46
CA PRO A 94 8.59 -16.31 16.31
C PRO A 94 9.34 -15.00 16.48
N ARG A 95 9.54 -14.24 15.40
CA ARG A 95 10.21 -12.93 15.47
C ARG A 95 9.41 -11.92 16.27
N SER A 96 8.08 -11.98 16.21
CA SER A 96 7.24 -11.04 16.98
C SER A 96 7.38 -11.25 18.48
N ILE A 97 7.66 -12.46 18.91
CA ILE A 97 7.93 -12.79 20.32
C ILE A 97 9.28 -12.22 20.75
N GLU A 98 10.30 -12.30 19.88
CA GLU A 98 11.64 -11.78 20.15
C GLU A 98 11.72 -10.26 20.08
N MET A 99 10.92 -9.64 19.21
CA MET A 99 10.98 -8.21 18.90
C MET A 99 9.59 -7.56 18.97
N PRO A 100 8.89 -7.63 20.10
CA PRO A 100 7.49 -7.20 20.19
C PRO A 100 7.29 -5.71 19.90
N LEU A 101 8.18 -4.85 20.37
CA LEU A 101 8.06 -3.41 20.13
C LEU A 101 8.24 -3.05 18.65
N PHE A 102 9.15 -3.73 17.98
CA PHE A 102 9.37 -3.54 16.55
C PHE A 102 8.11 -3.92 15.75
N TYR A 103 7.50 -5.06 16.07
CA TYR A 103 6.29 -5.51 15.40
C TYR A 103 5.08 -4.61 15.71
N CYS A 104 4.95 -4.14 16.93
CA CYS A 104 3.92 -3.16 17.28
C CYS A 104 4.11 -1.84 16.55
N ALA A 105 5.32 -1.34 16.46
CA ALA A 105 5.60 -0.10 15.74
C ALA A 105 5.23 -0.21 14.26
N ASN A 106 5.58 -1.33 13.62
CA ASN A 106 5.28 -1.52 12.19
C ASN A 106 3.81 -1.89 11.95
N ASN A 107 3.28 -2.87 12.67
CA ASN A 107 1.97 -3.44 12.34
C ASN A 107 0.81 -2.71 13.02
N ILE A 108 0.99 -2.20 14.21
CA ILE A 108 -0.05 -1.48 14.94
C ILE A 108 0.03 0.01 14.66
N MET A 109 1.13 0.66 15.03
CA MET A 109 1.27 2.10 14.84
C MET A 109 1.31 2.49 13.37
N GLY A 110 1.98 1.70 12.52
CA GLY A 110 1.99 1.93 11.09
C GLY A 110 0.59 1.88 10.48
N THR A 111 -0.21 0.89 10.85
CA THR A 111 -1.59 0.78 10.40
C THR A 111 -2.43 1.95 10.90
N LEU A 112 -2.26 2.34 12.17
CA LEU A 112 -2.97 3.49 12.74
C LEU A 112 -2.61 4.79 12.00
N ASN A 113 -1.32 5.01 11.70
CA ASN A 113 -0.88 6.16 10.91
C ASN A 113 -1.56 6.17 9.53
N MET A 114 -1.64 5.03 8.87
CA MET A 114 -2.32 4.92 7.57
C MET A 114 -3.80 5.22 7.67
N MET A 115 -4.47 4.70 8.70
CA MET A 115 -5.89 4.97 8.91
C MET A 115 -6.15 6.44 9.18
N GLU A 116 -5.31 7.08 10.00
CA GLU A 116 -5.43 8.52 10.29
C GLU A 116 -5.16 9.37 9.04
N ALA A 117 -4.12 9.02 8.28
CA ALA A 117 -3.82 9.70 7.02
C ALA A 117 -4.99 9.56 6.02
N ALA A 118 -5.56 8.37 5.91
CA ALA A 118 -6.70 8.11 5.04
C ALA A 118 -7.93 8.93 5.48
N ARG A 119 -8.19 9.00 6.78
CA ARG A 119 -9.28 9.80 7.33
C ARG A 119 -9.14 11.28 7.00
N GLN A 120 -7.96 11.84 7.23
CA GLN A 120 -7.69 13.25 6.96
C GLN A 120 -7.72 13.59 5.48
N SER A 121 -7.34 12.65 4.63
CA SER A 121 -7.30 12.86 3.17
C SER A 121 -8.63 12.58 2.45
N GLY A 122 -9.66 12.17 3.19
CA GLY A 122 -10.96 11.90 2.60
C GLY A 122 -11.02 10.63 1.76
N VAL A 123 -10.20 9.64 2.07
CA VAL A 123 -10.22 8.34 1.39
C VAL A 123 -11.60 7.68 1.55
N LYS A 124 -12.14 7.16 0.46
CA LYS A 124 -13.49 6.59 0.44
C LYS A 124 -13.59 5.24 1.14
N LYS A 125 -12.55 4.40 1.00
CA LYS A 125 -12.50 3.09 1.63
C LYS A 125 -11.07 2.71 1.99
N PHE A 126 -10.94 2.09 3.16
CA PHE A 126 -9.68 1.57 3.67
C PHE A 126 -9.86 0.08 3.94
N VAL A 127 -8.99 -0.75 3.35
CA VAL A 127 -8.99 -2.21 3.51
C VAL A 127 -7.64 -2.65 4.04
N TYR A 128 -7.64 -3.47 5.08
CA TYR A 128 -6.42 -4.05 5.63
C TYR A 128 -6.58 -5.54 5.86
#